data_fe1257908a0724949dfb594c4e98b230
#
_entry.id   fe1257908a0724949dfb594c4e98b230
#
_cell.length_a   1.000
_cell.length_b   1.000
_cell.length_c   1.000
_cell.angle_alpha   90.00
_cell.angle_beta   90.00
_cell.angle_gamma   90.00
#
_symmetry.space_group_name_H-M   'P 1'
#
loop_
_entity.id
_entity.type
_entity.pdbx_description
1 polymer ?
#
loop_
_entity_poly.entity_id
_entity_poly.type
_entity_poly.pdbx_seq_one_letter_code
_entity_poly.pdbx_strand_id
1 'polypeptide(L)'
;MIKNLSPSRASQFKTCPRQFKYANIDKIKEPTNEVQAKGTTVHEALEKLFDLPQDERSLDNLHNLFRKVWTDVRNNDEHVHLFDNQDQERDWGIDGLKLLSNYFTLEDPTNFEPLERERWVRGAINDLNLRGILDRMDRNEKGELTIVDYKSGKAPIAKYKEPRFFALKLYALLIKDEIGETPAELKLIYLQNSTIHSMKVDDQMLENARTEILEIWENIKKSFENNDFPTIKNTLCDWCYYKPICPEFNPDSPNTDELEECNNTINEINETIEAVNMIGGLENLPENSPLKNTDLKEINKKLDELENKRNKIVKEIGDFLRK
;
A
#
# COMPACT_ATOMS: atom_id res chain seq x y z
N MET A 1 -6.22 5.80 16.31
CA MET A 1 -6.04 4.50 15.64
C MET A 1 -6.28 4.66 14.13
N ILE A 2 -5.68 3.82 13.26
CA ILE A 2 -5.94 3.89 11.80
C ILE A 2 -7.38 3.46 11.48
N LYS A 3 -8.04 4.16 10.54
CA LYS A 3 -9.45 3.89 10.16
C LYS A 3 -9.61 2.75 9.14
N ASN A 4 -8.57 2.50 8.36
CA ASN A 4 -8.59 1.51 7.27
C ASN A 4 -7.24 0.81 7.19
N LEU A 5 -7.26 -0.48 6.87
CA LEU A 5 -6.07 -1.28 6.60
C LEU A 5 -6.06 -1.71 5.13
N SER A 6 -4.88 -1.73 4.52
CA SER A 6 -4.69 -2.36 3.21
C SER A 6 -3.89 -3.65 3.36
N PRO A 7 -3.96 -4.59 2.40
CA PRO A 7 -3.15 -5.81 2.44
C PRO A 7 -1.65 -5.53 2.57
N SER A 8 -1.15 -4.47 1.90
CA SER A 8 0.25 -4.06 2.00
C SER A 8 0.63 -3.57 3.40
N ARG A 9 -0.22 -2.76 4.04
CA ARG A 9 -0.03 -2.31 5.43
C ARG A 9 -0.10 -3.46 6.42
N ALA A 10 -1.02 -4.41 6.23
CA ALA A 10 -1.11 -5.62 7.05
C ALA A 10 0.18 -6.45 6.94
N SER A 11 0.68 -6.65 5.72
CA SER A 11 1.96 -7.34 5.47
C SER A 11 3.14 -6.59 6.11
N GLN A 12 3.16 -5.26 6.06
CA GLN A 12 4.20 -4.45 6.69
C GLN A 12 4.18 -4.61 8.21
N PHE A 13 3.00 -4.56 8.86
CA PHE A 13 2.88 -4.78 10.30
C PHE A 13 3.35 -6.18 10.69
N LYS A 14 2.94 -7.21 9.95
CA LYS A 14 3.39 -8.60 10.16
C LYS A 14 4.91 -8.75 10.02
N THR A 15 5.52 -7.99 9.11
CA THR A 15 6.97 -8.00 8.88
C THR A 15 7.71 -7.31 10.02
N CYS A 16 7.27 -6.12 10.43
CA CYS A 16 7.85 -5.35 11.53
C CYS A 16 6.87 -4.26 12.00
N PRO A 17 6.26 -4.40 13.18
CA PRO A 17 5.38 -3.37 13.74
C PRO A 17 6.03 -1.99 13.85
N ARG A 18 7.32 -1.91 14.17
CA ARG A 18 8.07 -0.64 14.22
C ARG A 18 8.15 0.05 12.86
N GLN A 19 8.42 -0.69 11.78
CA GLN A 19 8.40 -0.17 10.41
C GLN A 19 7.01 0.34 10.03
N PHE A 20 5.97 -0.41 10.39
CA PHE A 20 4.59 0.01 10.19
C PHE A 20 4.28 1.33 10.92
N LYS A 21 4.74 1.49 12.17
CA LYS A 21 4.57 2.71 12.96
C LYS A 21 5.20 3.90 12.23
N TYR A 22 6.48 3.81 11.87
CA TYR A 22 7.18 4.89 11.18
C TYR A 22 6.48 5.32 9.88
N ALA A 23 6.09 4.37 9.04
CA ALA A 23 5.46 4.66 7.76
C ALA A 23 4.01 5.16 7.89
N ASN A 24 3.20 4.53 8.75
CA ASN A 24 1.75 4.70 8.73
C ASN A 24 1.20 5.59 9.84
N ILE A 25 1.89 5.68 10.99
CA ILE A 25 1.49 6.49 12.14
C ILE A 25 2.30 7.77 12.17
N ASP A 26 3.62 7.64 12.22
CA ASP A 26 4.57 8.75 12.30
C ASP A 26 4.69 9.52 10.97
N LYS A 27 4.23 8.92 9.86
CA LYS A 27 4.24 9.52 8.51
C LYS A 27 5.64 9.91 8.02
N ILE A 28 6.66 9.19 8.46
CA ILE A 28 8.02 9.32 7.95
C ILE A 28 8.04 8.65 6.58
N LYS A 29 7.92 9.46 5.52
CA LYS A 29 7.81 8.96 4.14
C LYS A 29 9.17 8.44 3.65
N GLU A 30 9.21 7.17 3.24
CA GLU A 30 10.33 6.63 2.48
C GLU A 30 10.32 7.27 1.08
N PRO A 31 11.47 7.81 0.61
CA PRO A 31 11.56 8.32 -0.76
C PRO A 31 11.30 7.22 -1.78
N THR A 32 10.67 7.58 -2.89
CA THR A 32 10.53 6.66 -4.02
C THR A 32 11.92 6.27 -4.52
N ASN A 33 12.12 4.99 -4.78
CA ASN A 33 13.34 4.47 -5.36
C ASN A 33 13.11 3.95 -6.80
N GLU A 34 14.19 3.67 -7.51
CA GLU A 34 14.16 3.22 -8.91
C GLU A 34 13.31 1.95 -9.12
N VAL A 35 13.30 1.03 -8.14
CA VAL A 35 12.54 -0.23 -8.23
C VAL A 35 11.04 0.04 -8.11
N GLN A 36 10.65 0.90 -7.16
CA GLN A 36 9.27 1.31 -6.97
C GLN A 36 8.75 2.10 -8.18
N ALA A 37 9.52 3.09 -8.67
CA ALA A 37 9.18 3.87 -9.86
C ALA A 37 9.00 2.96 -11.09
N LYS A 38 9.90 1.97 -11.29
CA LYS A 38 9.79 0.98 -12.37
C LYS A 38 8.52 0.16 -12.26
N GLY A 39 8.23 -0.35 -11.07
CA GLY A 39 7.01 -1.13 -10.80
C GLY A 39 5.75 -0.33 -11.15
N THR A 40 5.62 0.88 -10.62
CA THR A 40 4.46 1.76 -10.88
C THR A 40 4.31 2.07 -12.37
N THR A 41 5.41 2.44 -13.06
CA THR A 41 5.38 2.76 -14.50
C THR A 41 4.98 1.53 -15.36
N VAL A 42 5.46 0.34 -14.98
CA VAL A 42 5.10 -0.93 -15.65
C VAL A 42 3.63 -1.26 -15.46
N HIS A 43 3.09 -1.16 -14.23
CA HIS A 43 1.68 -1.42 -13.94
C HIS A 43 0.77 -0.47 -14.69
N GLU A 44 1.07 0.83 -14.67
CA GLU A 44 0.29 1.85 -15.38
C GLU A 44 0.33 1.64 -16.91
N ALA A 45 1.49 1.24 -17.47
CA ALA A 45 1.58 0.91 -18.89
C ALA A 45 0.73 -0.31 -19.26
N LEU A 46 0.72 -1.36 -18.42
CA LEU A 46 -0.12 -2.55 -18.62
C LEU A 46 -1.61 -2.22 -18.48
N GLU A 47 -1.99 -1.39 -17.51
CA GLU A 47 -3.37 -0.89 -17.40
C GLU A 47 -3.82 -0.19 -18.67
N LYS A 48 -3.02 0.79 -19.16
CA LYS A 48 -3.32 1.59 -20.35
C LYS A 48 -3.30 0.79 -21.66
N LEU A 49 -2.63 -0.36 -21.70
CA LEU A 49 -2.65 -1.24 -22.87
C LEU A 49 -4.08 -1.67 -23.21
N PHE A 50 -4.88 -1.95 -22.19
CA PHE A 50 -6.27 -2.39 -22.36
C PHE A 50 -7.25 -1.24 -22.64
N ASP A 51 -6.80 0.01 -22.68
CA ASP A 51 -7.58 1.14 -23.24
C ASP A 51 -7.54 1.14 -24.76
N LEU A 52 -6.57 0.43 -25.36
CA LEU A 52 -6.48 0.29 -26.81
C LEU A 52 -7.44 -0.78 -27.33
N PRO A 53 -7.95 -0.63 -28.57
CA PRO A 53 -8.61 -1.73 -29.27
C PRO A 53 -7.76 -2.99 -29.27
N GLN A 54 -8.40 -4.18 -29.24
CA GLN A 54 -7.68 -5.46 -29.11
C GLN A 54 -6.60 -5.66 -30.17
N ASP A 55 -6.87 -5.29 -31.43
CA ASP A 55 -5.94 -5.37 -32.54
C ASP A 55 -4.76 -4.41 -32.49
N GLU A 56 -4.84 -3.37 -31.63
CA GLU A 56 -3.77 -2.41 -31.40
C GLU A 56 -2.90 -2.75 -30.18
N ARG A 57 -3.24 -3.79 -29.39
CA ARG A 57 -2.49 -4.20 -28.18
C ARG A 57 -1.20 -4.93 -28.55
N SER A 58 -0.30 -4.23 -29.23
CA SER A 58 1.01 -4.74 -29.64
C SER A 58 2.10 -4.42 -28.63
N LEU A 59 3.22 -5.16 -28.71
CA LEU A 59 4.41 -4.90 -27.90
C LEU A 59 4.95 -3.48 -28.13
N ASP A 60 4.94 -3.00 -29.37
CA ASP A 60 5.40 -1.65 -29.70
C ASP A 60 4.53 -0.57 -29.02
N ASN A 61 3.21 -0.76 -29.04
CA ASN A 61 2.30 0.15 -28.37
C ASN A 61 2.48 0.11 -26.85
N LEU A 62 2.68 -1.07 -26.24
CA LEU A 62 2.97 -1.18 -24.81
C LEU A 62 4.30 -0.48 -24.46
N HIS A 63 5.33 -0.63 -25.25
CA HIS A 63 6.59 0.09 -25.08
C HIS A 63 6.43 1.62 -25.19
N ASN A 64 5.58 2.09 -26.11
CA ASN A 64 5.28 3.52 -26.25
C ASN A 64 4.48 4.05 -25.05
N LEU A 65 3.53 3.28 -24.53
CA LEU A 65 2.80 3.61 -23.30
C LEU A 65 3.75 3.74 -22.10
N PHE A 66 4.67 2.81 -21.91
CA PHE A 66 5.67 2.89 -20.84
C PHE A 66 6.50 4.18 -20.93
N ARG A 67 7.01 4.50 -22.16
CA ARG A 67 7.79 5.74 -22.36
C ARG A 67 6.95 6.99 -22.07
N LYS A 68 5.69 6.99 -22.49
CA LYS A 68 4.77 8.10 -22.23
C LYS A 68 4.50 8.27 -20.75
N VAL A 69 4.12 7.19 -20.04
CA VAL A 69 3.88 7.21 -18.59
C VAL A 69 5.09 7.78 -17.86
N TRP A 70 6.30 7.28 -18.17
CA TRP A 70 7.52 7.80 -17.54
C TRP A 70 7.77 9.26 -17.86
N THR A 71 7.61 9.68 -19.11
CA THR A 71 7.81 11.06 -19.53
C THR A 71 6.89 12.02 -18.79
N ASP A 72 5.66 11.61 -18.51
CA ASP A 72 4.65 12.42 -17.82
C ASP A 72 5.00 12.66 -16.34
N VAL A 73 5.72 11.75 -15.69
CA VAL A 73 6.00 11.79 -14.23
C VAL A 73 7.46 12.04 -13.86
N ARG A 74 8.42 11.83 -14.75
CA ARG A 74 9.86 11.86 -14.46
C ARG A 74 10.39 13.14 -13.82
N ASN A 75 9.73 14.28 -14.09
CA ASN A 75 10.13 15.60 -13.61
C ASN A 75 9.37 16.05 -12.35
N ASN A 76 8.52 15.20 -11.77
CA ASN A 76 7.87 15.54 -10.52
C ASN A 76 8.83 15.39 -9.32
N ASP A 77 8.47 15.97 -8.16
CA ASP A 77 9.30 15.99 -6.96
C ASP A 77 9.68 14.58 -6.45
N GLU A 78 8.91 13.57 -6.78
CA GLU A 78 9.15 12.19 -6.34
C GLU A 78 10.17 11.45 -7.22
N HIS A 79 10.40 11.90 -8.45
CA HIS A 79 11.20 11.18 -9.43
C HIS A 79 12.43 11.94 -9.95
N VAL A 80 12.42 13.28 -9.86
CA VAL A 80 13.47 14.14 -10.46
C VAL A 80 14.89 13.81 -9.99
N HIS A 81 15.03 13.17 -8.84
CA HIS A 81 16.32 12.83 -8.22
C HIS A 81 16.61 11.33 -8.19
N LEU A 82 15.87 10.53 -8.95
CA LEU A 82 16.09 9.07 -8.97
C LEU A 82 17.38 8.67 -9.69
N PHE A 83 17.86 9.49 -10.63
CA PHE A 83 19.02 9.16 -11.46
C PHE A 83 20.05 10.27 -11.43
N ASP A 84 21.33 9.91 -11.28
CA ASP A 84 22.45 10.85 -11.30
C ASP A 84 22.72 11.40 -12.72
N ASN A 85 22.35 10.62 -13.75
CA ASN A 85 22.59 10.97 -15.15
C ASN A 85 21.64 10.24 -16.11
N GLN A 86 21.64 10.68 -17.38
CA GLN A 86 20.76 10.13 -18.42
C GLN A 86 21.09 8.68 -18.78
N ASP A 87 22.30 8.19 -18.59
CA ASP A 87 22.66 6.81 -18.91
C ASP A 87 22.01 5.84 -17.92
N GLN A 88 22.00 6.18 -16.63
CA GLN A 88 21.29 5.40 -15.61
C GLN A 88 19.78 5.34 -15.87
N GLU A 89 19.18 6.50 -16.20
CA GLU A 89 17.76 6.55 -16.54
C GLU A 89 17.44 5.72 -17.79
N ARG A 90 18.31 5.78 -18.80
CA ARG A 90 18.16 4.97 -20.02
C ARG A 90 18.22 3.48 -19.71
N ASP A 91 19.20 3.03 -18.94
CA ASP A 91 19.36 1.63 -18.59
C ASP A 91 18.17 1.12 -17.75
N TRP A 92 17.69 1.94 -16.80
CA TRP A 92 16.46 1.68 -16.06
C TRP A 92 15.25 1.54 -16.99
N GLY A 93 15.13 2.43 -18.00
CA GLY A 93 14.07 2.37 -19.00
C GLY A 93 14.14 1.09 -19.86
N ILE A 94 15.34 0.70 -20.30
CA ILE A 94 15.57 -0.55 -21.06
C ILE A 94 15.12 -1.75 -20.23
N ASP A 95 15.44 -1.81 -18.94
CA ASP A 95 15.00 -2.87 -18.04
C ASP A 95 13.46 -2.90 -17.91
N GLY A 96 12.82 -1.73 -17.80
CA GLY A 96 11.36 -1.63 -17.81
C GLY A 96 10.72 -2.19 -19.09
N LEU A 97 11.25 -1.81 -20.25
CA LEU A 97 10.79 -2.34 -21.55
C LEU A 97 10.98 -3.87 -21.65
N LYS A 98 12.06 -4.41 -21.07
CA LYS A 98 12.28 -5.86 -21.02
C LYS A 98 11.22 -6.58 -20.17
N LEU A 99 10.80 -6.01 -19.03
CA LEU A 99 9.70 -6.57 -18.24
C LEU A 99 8.41 -6.66 -19.07
N LEU A 100 8.10 -5.63 -19.84
CA LEU A 100 6.93 -5.59 -20.71
C LEU A 100 7.04 -6.55 -21.90
N SER A 101 8.24 -6.74 -22.45
CA SER A 101 8.48 -7.78 -23.45
C SER A 101 8.25 -9.19 -22.90
N ASN A 102 8.64 -9.41 -21.65
CA ASN A 102 8.40 -10.68 -20.96
C ASN A 102 6.89 -10.93 -20.75
N TYR A 103 6.08 -9.90 -20.53
CA TYR A 103 4.61 -10.03 -20.44
C TYR A 103 4.02 -10.72 -21.68
N PHE A 104 4.44 -10.31 -22.88
CA PHE A 104 3.96 -10.93 -24.14
C PHE A 104 4.39 -12.38 -24.34
N THR A 105 5.33 -12.89 -23.54
CA THR A 105 5.64 -14.34 -23.53
C THR A 105 4.70 -15.14 -22.63
N LEU A 106 3.93 -14.47 -21.78
CA LEU A 106 3.05 -15.07 -20.77
C LEU A 106 1.58 -15.02 -21.17
N GLU A 107 1.16 -13.91 -21.79
CA GLU A 107 -0.22 -13.66 -22.21
C GLU A 107 -0.25 -12.94 -23.56
N ASP A 108 -1.30 -13.18 -24.33
CA ASP A 108 -1.62 -12.43 -25.53
C ASP A 108 -2.81 -11.50 -25.25
N PRO A 109 -2.58 -10.19 -25.04
CA PRO A 109 -3.62 -9.24 -24.67
C PRO A 109 -4.63 -8.97 -25.79
N THR A 110 -4.37 -9.45 -27.02
CA THR A 110 -5.31 -9.33 -28.14
C THR A 110 -6.44 -10.36 -28.08
N ASN A 111 -6.30 -11.40 -27.24
CA ASN A 111 -7.23 -12.54 -27.19
C ASN A 111 -8.22 -12.48 -26.04
N PHE A 112 -8.16 -11.47 -25.18
CA PHE A 112 -9.09 -11.34 -24.05
C PHE A 112 -9.36 -9.86 -23.70
N GLU A 113 -10.44 -9.64 -22.95
CA GLU A 113 -10.78 -8.35 -22.35
C GLU A 113 -10.88 -8.52 -20.84
N PRO A 114 -10.13 -7.74 -20.05
CA PRO A 114 -10.29 -7.70 -18.60
C PRO A 114 -11.72 -7.28 -18.22
N LEU A 115 -12.29 -7.91 -17.21
CA LEU A 115 -13.56 -7.47 -16.64
C LEU A 115 -13.40 -6.12 -15.91
N GLU A 116 -12.33 -5.97 -15.15
CA GLU A 116 -12.00 -4.77 -14.37
C GLU A 116 -10.49 -4.58 -14.31
N ARG A 117 -10.04 -3.31 -14.21
CA ARG A 117 -8.63 -2.93 -14.03
C ARG A 117 -8.52 -1.85 -12.98
N GLU A 118 -7.43 -1.82 -12.21
CA GLU A 118 -7.18 -0.85 -11.12
C GLU A 118 -8.44 -0.62 -10.25
N ARG A 119 -9.15 -1.72 -9.99
CA ARG A 119 -10.41 -1.67 -9.26
C ARG A 119 -10.18 -1.43 -7.80
N TRP A 120 -10.79 -0.38 -7.26
CA TRP A 120 -10.93 -0.20 -5.82
C TRP A 120 -11.85 -1.27 -5.23
N VAL A 121 -11.30 -2.05 -4.28
CA VAL A 121 -12.06 -2.99 -3.46
C VAL A 121 -12.05 -2.51 -2.03
N ARG A 122 -13.22 -2.59 -1.39
CA ARG A 122 -13.42 -2.19 0.00
C ARG A 122 -14.49 -3.05 0.66
N GLY A 123 -14.33 -3.26 1.95
CA GLY A 123 -15.31 -3.98 2.74
C GLY A 123 -14.92 -3.98 4.22
N ALA A 124 -15.78 -4.53 5.06
CA ALA A 124 -15.55 -4.66 6.47
C ALA A 124 -15.58 -6.13 6.89
N ILE A 125 -14.62 -6.52 7.72
CA ILE A 125 -14.60 -7.81 8.41
C ILE A 125 -14.64 -7.49 9.90
N ASN A 126 -15.80 -7.71 10.56
CA ASN A 126 -16.08 -7.25 11.91
C ASN A 126 -15.89 -5.71 12.02
N ASP A 127 -15.00 -5.24 12.91
CA ASP A 127 -14.62 -3.83 13.10
C ASP A 127 -13.48 -3.37 12.19
N LEU A 128 -12.91 -4.27 11.38
CA LEU A 128 -11.82 -3.97 10.47
C LEU A 128 -12.35 -3.50 9.12
N ASN A 129 -12.06 -2.25 8.75
CA ASN A 129 -12.28 -1.75 7.40
C ASN A 129 -11.05 -2.07 6.52
N LEU A 130 -11.27 -2.83 5.46
CA LEU A 130 -10.26 -3.17 4.46
C LEU A 130 -10.47 -2.37 3.18
N ARG A 131 -9.37 -1.97 2.54
CA ARG A 131 -9.39 -1.35 1.22
C ARG A 131 -8.11 -1.67 0.46
N GLY A 132 -8.22 -1.71 -0.86
CA GLY A 132 -7.06 -1.84 -1.74
C GLY A 132 -7.44 -1.63 -3.19
N ILE A 133 -6.47 -1.77 -4.07
CA ILE A 133 -6.66 -1.72 -5.51
C ILE A 133 -6.15 -3.06 -6.04
N LEU A 134 -6.97 -3.74 -6.82
CA LEU A 134 -6.54 -4.92 -7.56
C LEU A 134 -6.16 -4.50 -8.98
N ASP A 135 -5.05 -5.06 -9.47
CA ASP A 135 -4.52 -4.67 -10.78
C ASP A 135 -5.47 -5.07 -11.93
N ARG A 136 -5.97 -6.33 -11.91
CA ARG A 136 -6.84 -6.84 -12.96
C ARG A 136 -7.76 -7.94 -12.44
N MET A 137 -8.97 -7.97 -12.94
CA MET A 137 -9.92 -9.06 -12.76
C MET A 137 -10.41 -9.51 -14.14
N ASP A 138 -10.35 -10.81 -14.38
CA ASP A 138 -10.77 -11.45 -15.63
C ASP A 138 -11.98 -12.35 -15.40
N ARG A 139 -12.72 -12.60 -16.47
CA ARG A 139 -13.76 -13.63 -16.53
C ARG A 139 -13.42 -14.59 -17.66
N ASN A 140 -13.24 -15.86 -17.37
CA ASN A 140 -12.95 -16.85 -18.37
C ASN A 140 -14.21 -17.27 -19.15
N GLU A 141 -14.05 -18.11 -20.18
CA GLU A 141 -15.15 -18.59 -21.04
C GLU A 141 -16.23 -19.37 -20.26
N LYS A 142 -15.91 -19.92 -19.10
CA LYS A 142 -16.86 -20.61 -18.22
C LYS A 142 -17.61 -19.65 -17.29
N GLY A 143 -17.30 -18.34 -17.36
CA GLY A 143 -17.86 -17.34 -16.50
C GLY A 143 -17.16 -17.23 -15.14
N GLU A 144 -16.08 -17.96 -14.89
CA GLU A 144 -15.36 -17.94 -13.60
C GLU A 144 -14.44 -16.73 -13.49
N LEU A 145 -14.41 -16.09 -12.31
CA LEU A 145 -13.54 -14.95 -12.02
C LEU A 145 -12.11 -15.36 -11.69
N THR A 146 -11.15 -14.60 -12.20
CA THR A 146 -9.74 -14.68 -11.84
C THR A 146 -9.24 -13.31 -11.37
N ILE A 147 -8.58 -13.23 -10.23
CA ILE A 147 -7.89 -12.02 -9.78
C ILE A 147 -6.42 -12.13 -10.18
N VAL A 148 -5.91 -11.12 -10.85
CA VAL A 148 -4.54 -11.06 -11.37
C VAL A 148 -3.81 -9.87 -10.77
N ASP A 149 -2.54 -10.10 -10.39
CA ASP A 149 -1.65 -9.06 -9.89
C ASP A 149 -0.28 -9.20 -10.57
N TYR A 150 0.23 -8.10 -11.08
CA TYR A 150 1.51 -8.04 -11.75
C TYR A 150 2.64 -7.82 -10.74
N LYS A 151 3.77 -8.47 -10.97
CA LYS A 151 4.97 -8.31 -10.15
C LYS A 151 6.17 -8.01 -11.04
N SER A 152 6.74 -6.82 -10.90
CA SER A 152 7.96 -6.42 -11.63
C SER A 152 9.20 -7.20 -11.19
N GLY A 153 9.17 -7.83 -10.01
CA GLY A 153 10.27 -8.62 -9.47
C GLY A 153 10.30 -10.06 -9.97
N LYS A 154 11.25 -10.84 -9.41
CA LYS A 154 11.45 -12.26 -9.72
C LYS A 154 10.50 -13.13 -8.90
N ALA A 155 9.90 -14.15 -9.54
CA ALA A 155 9.10 -15.17 -8.86
C ALA A 155 9.95 -15.93 -7.82
N PRO A 156 9.43 -16.15 -6.61
CA PRO A 156 10.03 -17.10 -5.70
C PRO A 156 9.95 -18.53 -6.25
N ILE A 157 10.78 -19.42 -5.77
CA ILE A 157 10.62 -20.85 -6.09
C ILE A 157 9.26 -21.34 -5.57
N ALA A 158 8.68 -22.31 -6.27
CA ALA A 158 7.29 -22.74 -6.07
C ALA A 158 6.92 -23.08 -4.60
N LYS A 159 7.86 -23.61 -3.82
CA LYS A 159 7.64 -23.94 -2.41
C LYS A 159 7.42 -22.70 -1.50
N TYR A 160 7.81 -21.50 -1.94
CA TYR A 160 7.65 -20.25 -1.17
C TYR A 160 6.64 -19.30 -1.81
N LYS A 161 5.82 -19.78 -2.74
CA LYS A 161 4.82 -18.93 -3.43
C LYS A 161 3.64 -18.55 -2.55
N GLU A 162 3.24 -19.42 -1.63
CA GLU A 162 2.00 -19.31 -0.88
C GLU A 162 1.86 -17.98 -0.11
N PRO A 163 2.85 -17.49 0.67
CA PRO A 163 2.73 -16.22 1.38
C PRO A 163 2.59 -14.99 0.45
N ARG A 164 2.96 -15.12 -0.82
CA ARG A 164 2.85 -14.03 -1.79
C ARG A 164 1.43 -13.76 -2.24
N PHE A 165 0.53 -14.73 -2.04
CA PHE A 165 -0.90 -14.59 -2.36
C PHE A 165 -1.71 -13.87 -1.29
N PHE A 166 -1.13 -13.47 -0.16
CA PHE A 166 -1.86 -12.86 0.95
C PHE A 166 -2.79 -11.73 0.51
N ALA A 167 -2.29 -10.77 -0.27
CA ALA A 167 -3.10 -9.65 -0.76
C ALA A 167 -4.26 -10.11 -1.65
N LEU A 168 -4.00 -11.04 -2.58
CA LEU A 168 -5.02 -11.55 -3.50
C LEU A 168 -6.10 -12.35 -2.76
N LYS A 169 -5.74 -13.09 -1.70
CA LYS A 169 -6.69 -13.79 -0.84
C LYS A 169 -7.65 -12.83 -0.15
N LEU A 170 -7.14 -11.69 0.33
CA LEU A 170 -7.97 -10.65 0.93
C LEU A 170 -8.87 -9.97 -0.12
N TYR A 171 -8.35 -9.75 -1.33
CA TYR A 171 -9.19 -9.25 -2.43
C TYR A 171 -10.28 -10.25 -2.81
N ALA A 172 -9.99 -11.56 -2.83
CA ALA A 172 -11.00 -12.58 -3.09
C ALA A 172 -12.11 -12.60 -2.03
N LEU A 173 -11.76 -12.41 -0.75
CA LEU A 173 -12.75 -12.22 0.32
C LEU A 173 -13.65 -11.00 0.05
N LEU A 174 -13.05 -9.85 -0.24
CA LEU A 174 -13.79 -8.61 -0.47
C LEU A 174 -14.68 -8.70 -1.71
N ILE A 175 -14.21 -9.31 -2.80
CA ILE A 175 -15.00 -9.55 -4.02
C ILE A 175 -16.17 -10.49 -3.72
N LYS A 176 -15.93 -11.60 -2.99
CA LYS A 176 -17.01 -12.51 -2.58
C LYS A 176 -18.08 -11.79 -1.77
N ASP A 177 -17.67 -10.96 -0.81
CA ASP A 177 -18.60 -10.22 0.05
C ASP A 177 -19.35 -9.11 -0.74
N GLU A 178 -18.71 -8.45 -1.72
CA GLU A 178 -19.28 -7.34 -2.49
C GLU A 178 -20.25 -7.82 -3.58
N ILE A 179 -19.86 -8.81 -4.38
CA ILE A 179 -20.63 -9.24 -5.55
C ILE A 179 -21.27 -10.62 -5.39
N GLY A 180 -21.03 -11.33 -4.27
CA GLY A 180 -21.61 -12.65 -3.97
C GLY A 180 -21.00 -13.79 -4.78
N GLU A 181 -19.90 -13.54 -5.51
CA GLU A 181 -19.24 -14.53 -6.37
C GLU A 181 -17.81 -14.80 -5.89
N THR A 182 -17.47 -16.06 -5.67
CA THR A 182 -16.12 -16.46 -5.28
C THR A 182 -15.22 -16.55 -6.51
N PRO A 183 -14.11 -15.79 -6.58
CA PRO A 183 -13.12 -15.99 -7.63
C PRO A 183 -12.61 -17.44 -7.65
N ALA A 184 -12.48 -18.04 -8.82
CA ALA A 184 -12.00 -19.43 -8.96
C ALA A 184 -10.48 -19.55 -8.85
N GLU A 185 -9.77 -18.49 -9.26
CA GLU A 185 -8.30 -18.50 -9.33
C GLU A 185 -7.70 -17.13 -8.94
N LEU A 186 -6.53 -17.19 -8.31
CA LEU A 186 -5.63 -16.05 -8.08
C LEU A 186 -4.37 -16.25 -8.90
N LYS A 187 -3.90 -15.21 -9.60
CA LYS A 187 -2.68 -15.24 -10.42
C LYS A 187 -1.71 -14.14 -10.01
N LEU A 188 -0.44 -14.51 -9.85
CA LEU A 188 0.69 -13.61 -9.73
C LEU A 188 1.54 -13.75 -11.01
N ILE A 189 1.62 -12.69 -11.79
CA ILE A 189 2.39 -12.64 -13.05
C ILE A 189 3.70 -11.93 -12.79
N TYR A 190 4.79 -12.72 -12.69
CA TYR A 190 6.15 -12.22 -12.45
C TYR A 190 6.84 -11.92 -13.77
N LEU A 191 7.02 -10.62 -14.04
CA LEU A 191 7.53 -10.15 -15.32
C LEU A 191 9.04 -10.38 -15.47
N GLN A 192 9.82 -10.30 -14.38
CA GLN A 192 11.29 -10.38 -14.47
C GLN A 192 11.81 -11.71 -15.01
N ASN A 193 11.13 -12.80 -14.71
CA ASN A 193 11.54 -14.15 -15.14
C ASN A 193 10.41 -14.92 -15.85
N SER A 194 9.43 -14.20 -16.40
CA SER A 194 8.32 -14.75 -17.18
C SER A 194 7.66 -15.97 -16.51
N THR A 195 7.21 -15.80 -15.28
CA THR A 195 6.64 -16.90 -14.48
C THR A 195 5.25 -16.52 -13.98
N ILE A 196 4.28 -17.41 -14.17
CA ILE A 196 2.95 -17.30 -13.55
C ILE A 196 2.86 -18.26 -12.38
N HIS A 197 2.52 -17.74 -11.21
CA HIS A 197 2.06 -18.56 -10.10
C HIS A 197 0.55 -18.44 -9.97
N SER A 198 -0.13 -19.58 -9.91
CA SER A 198 -1.57 -19.62 -9.68
C SER A 198 -1.91 -20.35 -8.39
N MET A 199 -3.10 -20.02 -7.87
CA MET A 199 -3.73 -20.66 -6.72
C MET A 199 -5.23 -20.75 -6.96
N LYS A 200 -5.80 -21.94 -6.80
CA LYS A 200 -7.27 -22.09 -6.78
C LYS A 200 -7.82 -21.55 -5.48
N VAL A 201 -8.98 -20.96 -5.57
CA VAL A 201 -9.71 -20.44 -4.40
C VAL A 201 -10.68 -21.52 -3.90
N ASP A 202 -10.68 -21.75 -2.60
CA ASP A 202 -11.69 -22.55 -1.90
C ASP A 202 -12.11 -21.85 -0.60
N ASP A 203 -13.20 -22.30 -0.02
CA ASP A 203 -13.76 -21.69 1.19
C ASP A 203 -12.80 -21.78 2.39
N GLN A 204 -12.03 -22.86 2.49
CA GLN A 204 -11.06 -23.03 3.58
C GLN A 204 -9.92 -22.01 3.48
N MET A 205 -9.43 -21.74 2.26
CA MET A 205 -8.40 -20.73 2.01
C MET A 205 -8.92 -19.34 2.37
N LEU A 206 -10.15 -19.00 2.01
CA LEU A 206 -10.78 -17.73 2.34
C LEU A 206 -10.96 -17.58 3.86
N GLU A 207 -11.39 -18.63 4.57
CA GLU A 207 -11.53 -18.59 6.03
C GLU A 207 -10.19 -18.44 6.74
N ASN A 208 -9.15 -19.11 6.24
CA ASN A 208 -7.79 -18.94 6.75
C ASN A 208 -7.29 -17.50 6.56
N ALA A 209 -7.57 -16.90 5.39
CA ALA A 209 -7.20 -15.51 5.12
C ALA A 209 -7.98 -14.52 6.01
N ARG A 210 -9.26 -14.79 6.28
CA ARG A 210 -10.10 -14.04 7.22
C ARG A 210 -9.53 -14.10 8.63
N THR A 211 -9.18 -15.27 9.09
CA THR A 211 -8.58 -15.49 10.42
C THR A 211 -7.24 -14.74 10.53
N GLU A 212 -6.36 -14.90 9.54
CA GLU A 212 -5.05 -14.26 9.52
C GLU A 212 -5.15 -12.73 9.59
N ILE A 213 -6.04 -12.12 8.80
CA ILE A 213 -6.16 -10.64 8.81
C ILE A 213 -6.77 -10.12 10.11
N LEU A 214 -7.69 -10.85 10.72
CA LEU A 214 -8.25 -10.49 12.02
C LEU A 214 -7.21 -10.61 13.15
N GLU A 215 -6.36 -11.64 13.13
CA GLU A 215 -5.24 -11.76 14.08
C GLU A 215 -4.25 -10.58 13.92
N ILE A 216 -3.92 -10.18 12.70
CA ILE A 216 -3.09 -9.01 12.44
C ILE A 216 -3.77 -7.75 12.99
N TRP A 217 -5.07 -7.59 12.77
CA TRP A 217 -5.83 -6.45 13.26
C TRP A 217 -5.86 -6.37 14.79
N GLU A 218 -6.11 -7.49 15.47
CA GLU A 218 -6.04 -7.55 16.93
C GLU A 218 -4.65 -7.16 17.47
N ASN A 219 -3.58 -7.61 16.80
CA ASN A 219 -2.23 -7.24 17.19
C ASN A 219 -1.94 -5.74 16.94
N ILE A 220 -2.47 -5.17 15.86
CA ILE A 220 -2.41 -3.72 15.62
C ILE A 220 -3.13 -2.97 16.75
N LYS A 221 -4.37 -3.38 17.11
CA LYS A 221 -5.12 -2.75 18.21
C LYS A 221 -4.33 -2.79 19.52
N LYS A 222 -3.78 -3.95 19.90
CA LYS A 222 -2.94 -4.10 21.08
C LYS A 222 -1.71 -3.20 21.07
N SER A 223 -1.07 -3.03 19.90
CA SER A 223 0.07 -2.11 19.75
C SER A 223 -0.33 -0.66 20.02
N PHE A 224 -1.53 -0.24 19.60
CA PHE A 224 -2.06 1.08 19.91
C PHE A 224 -2.44 1.23 21.39
N GLU A 225 -3.12 0.24 21.98
CA GLU A 225 -3.54 0.24 23.38
C GLU A 225 -2.37 0.33 24.34
N ASN A 226 -1.30 -0.41 24.05
CA ASN A 226 -0.10 -0.46 24.89
C ASN A 226 0.95 0.59 24.49
N ASN A 227 0.69 1.35 23.44
CA ASN A 227 1.67 2.24 22.81
C ASN A 227 3.01 1.52 22.52
N ASP A 228 2.95 0.27 22.10
CA ASP A 228 4.11 -0.57 21.85
C ASP A 228 4.08 -1.17 20.44
N PHE A 229 5.06 -0.78 19.64
CA PHE A 229 5.30 -1.29 18.28
C PHE A 229 6.69 -1.94 18.24
N PRO A 230 6.80 -3.22 18.61
CA PRO A 230 8.10 -3.88 18.76
C PRO A 230 8.84 -4.01 17.43
N THR A 231 10.16 -4.06 17.50
CA THR A 231 11.02 -4.42 16.37
C THR A 231 10.99 -5.93 16.14
N ILE A 232 11.01 -6.34 14.86
CA ILE A 232 11.21 -7.73 14.46
C ILE A 232 12.41 -7.81 13.54
N LYS A 233 13.53 -8.31 14.07
CA LYS A 233 14.74 -8.53 13.28
C LYS A 233 14.56 -9.64 12.27
N ASN A 234 14.79 -9.35 11.00
CA ASN A 234 14.63 -10.26 9.89
C ASN A 234 15.61 -9.93 8.74
N THR A 235 15.60 -10.74 7.69
CA THR A 235 16.50 -10.58 6.54
C THR A 235 16.28 -9.30 5.72
N LEU A 236 15.15 -8.61 5.91
CA LEU A 236 14.86 -7.35 5.20
C LEU A 236 15.41 -6.12 5.92
N CYS A 237 15.96 -6.27 7.13
CA CYS A 237 16.51 -5.15 7.91
C CYS A 237 17.68 -4.46 7.20
N ASP A 238 18.44 -5.17 6.35
CA ASP A 238 19.56 -4.58 5.62
C ASP A 238 19.13 -3.61 4.52
N TRP A 239 17.88 -3.73 4.06
CA TRP A 239 17.25 -2.84 3.07
C TRP A 239 16.19 -1.92 3.68
N CYS A 240 16.04 -1.91 5.01
CA CYS A 240 15.04 -1.10 5.67
C CYS A 240 15.46 0.37 5.71
N TYR A 241 14.67 1.24 5.07
CA TYR A 241 14.90 2.69 5.07
C TYR A 241 15.02 3.26 6.49
N TYR A 242 14.26 2.73 7.44
CA TYR A 242 14.25 3.21 8.82
C TYR A 242 15.35 2.60 9.70
N LYS A 243 16.28 1.79 9.14
CA LYS A 243 17.37 1.17 9.90
C LYS A 243 18.19 2.18 10.72
N PRO A 244 18.53 3.40 10.19
CA PRO A 244 19.27 4.40 10.96
C PRO A 244 18.57 4.94 12.20
N ILE A 245 17.24 4.91 12.26
CA ILE A 245 16.44 5.34 13.42
C ILE A 245 15.82 4.15 14.19
N CYS A 246 16.17 2.93 13.81
CA CYS A 246 15.63 1.73 14.43
C CYS A 246 16.37 1.45 15.76
N PRO A 247 15.67 1.32 16.91
CA PRO A 247 16.31 1.08 18.20
C PRO A 247 17.04 -0.27 18.28
N GLU A 248 16.71 -1.23 17.40
CA GLU A 248 17.39 -2.51 17.29
C GLU A 248 18.84 -2.38 16.79
N PHE A 249 19.13 -1.34 16.00
CA PHE A 249 20.44 -1.11 15.38
C PHE A 249 21.13 0.15 15.90
N ASN A 250 20.38 1.13 16.33
CA ASN A 250 20.86 2.41 16.83
C ASN A 250 20.07 2.83 18.08
N PRO A 251 20.45 2.32 19.27
CA PRO A 251 19.76 2.67 20.52
C PRO A 251 19.78 4.17 20.83
N ASP A 252 20.81 4.88 20.35
CA ASP A 252 20.98 6.33 20.54
C ASP A 252 20.42 7.15 19.36
N SER A 253 19.56 6.56 18.52
CA SER A 253 18.94 7.26 17.38
C SER A 253 18.07 8.42 17.84
N PRO A 254 17.80 9.41 16.96
CA PRO A 254 16.90 10.50 17.28
C PRO A 254 15.61 9.98 17.90
N ASN A 255 15.29 10.48 19.07
CA ASN A 255 14.11 10.07 19.80
C ASN A 255 12.85 10.46 19.02
N THR A 256 11.98 9.49 18.75
CA THR A 256 10.70 9.72 18.12
C THR A 256 9.58 9.99 19.14
N ASP A 257 9.90 10.09 20.43
CA ASP A 257 8.91 10.29 21.50
C ASP A 257 8.17 11.62 21.34
N GLU A 258 8.87 12.69 20.96
CA GLU A 258 8.24 13.99 20.72
C GLU A 258 7.28 13.94 19.52
N LEU A 259 7.62 13.19 18.47
CA LEU A 259 6.74 12.93 17.32
C LEU A 259 5.53 12.11 17.76
N GLU A 260 5.73 11.13 18.61
CA GLU A 260 4.68 10.30 19.16
C GLU A 260 3.71 11.10 20.02
N GLU A 261 4.22 11.96 20.93
CA GLU A 261 3.41 12.86 21.74
C GLU A 261 2.56 13.79 20.86
N CYS A 262 3.15 14.38 19.82
CA CYS A 262 2.41 15.20 18.85
C CYS A 262 1.30 14.40 18.15
N ASN A 263 1.59 13.18 17.68
CA ASN A 263 0.61 12.34 17.00
C ASN A 263 -0.55 11.93 17.92
N ASN A 264 -0.25 11.58 19.18
CA ASN A 264 -1.28 11.21 20.17
C ASN A 264 -2.20 12.40 20.45
N THR A 265 -1.65 13.59 20.71
CA THR A 265 -2.45 14.81 20.95
C THR A 265 -3.29 15.19 19.73
N ILE A 266 -2.74 15.09 18.51
CA ILE A 266 -3.49 15.32 17.26
C ILE A 266 -4.65 14.35 17.12
N ASN A 267 -4.46 13.06 17.42
CA ASN A 267 -5.51 12.05 17.35
C ASN A 267 -6.61 12.32 18.38
N GLU A 268 -6.28 12.65 19.61
CA GLU A 268 -7.26 13.01 20.65
C GLU A 268 -8.12 14.22 20.26
N ILE A 269 -7.48 15.25 19.69
CA ILE A 269 -8.19 16.43 19.20
C ILE A 269 -9.13 16.07 18.06
N ASN A 270 -8.67 15.27 17.09
CA ASN A 270 -9.50 14.84 15.95
C ASN A 270 -10.68 13.98 16.39
N GLU A 271 -10.49 13.04 17.33
CA GLU A 271 -11.56 12.23 17.89
C GLU A 271 -12.60 13.12 18.60
N THR A 272 -12.13 14.15 19.32
CA THR A 272 -13.01 15.15 19.95
C THR A 272 -13.83 15.92 18.93
N ILE A 273 -13.19 16.42 17.86
CA ILE A 273 -13.88 17.15 16.79
C ILE A 273 -14.92 16.25 16.09
N GLU A 274 -14.56 14.98 15.82
CA GLU A 274 -15.49 14.01 15.22
C GLU A 274 -16.71 13.75 16.13
N ALA A 275 -16.49 13.56 17.43
CA ALA A 275 -17.56 13.35 18.39
C ALA A 275 -18.50 14.57 18.44
N VAL A 276 -17.96 15.78 18.46
CA VAL A 276 -18.75 17.03 18.42
C VAL A 276 -19.58 17.15 17.13
N ASN A 277 -18.96 16.81 15.98
CA ASN A 277 -19.67 16.85 14.69
C ASN A 277 -20.80 15.81 14.60
N MET A 278 -20.64 14.62 15.19
CA MET A 278 -21.68 13.58 15.21
C MET A 278 -22.92 14.00 15.97
N ILE A 279 -22.80 14.82 16.99
CA ILE A 279 -23.94 15.33 17.77
C ILE A 279 -24.50 16.66 17.22
N GLY A 280 -23.96 17.14 16.10
CA GLY A 280 -24.42 18.35 15.41
C GLY A 280 -23.92 19.67 16.00
N GLY A 281 -22.84 19.64 16.79
CA GLY A 281 -22.18 20.83 17.34
C GLY A 281 -22.06 20.86 18.85
N LEU A 282 -21.27 21.79 19.39
CA LEU A 282 -21.02 21.95 20.82
C LEU A 282 -22.29 22.32 21.59
N GLU A 283 -23.21 23.02 20.95
CA GLU A 283 -24.50 23.40 21.53
C GLU A 283 -25.35 22.21 21.92
N ASN A 284 -25.18 21.06 21.30
CA ASN A 284 -25.94 19.84 21.56
C ASN A 284 -25.32 18.97 22.67
N LEU A 285 -24.16 19.40 23.22
CA LEU A 285 -23.56 18.72 24.36
C LEU A 285 -24.37 18.93 25.65
N PRO A 286 -24.40 17.93 26.55
CA PRO A 286 -24.97 18.12 27.90
C PRO A 286 -24.32 19.31 28.63
N GLU A 287 -25.06 19.99 29.50
CA GLU A 287 -24.58 21.19 30.21
C GLU A 287 -23.36 20.92 31.09
N ASN A 288 -23.19 19.71 31.59
CA ASN A 288 -22.04 19.28 32.40
C ASN A 288 -20.86 18.76 31.56
N SER A 289 -20.93 18.86 30.23
CA SER A 289 -19.79 18.43 29.36
C SER A 289 -18.62 19.41 29.49
N PRO A 290 -17.39 18.95 29.75
CA PRO A 290 -16.21 19.80 29.78
C PRO A 290 -15.91 20.48 28.44
N LEU A 291 -16.49 19.99 27.34
CA LEU A 291 -16.28 20.51 26.00
C LEU A 291 -17.30 21.59 25.60
N LYS A 292 -18.41 21.77 26.36
CA LYS A 292 -19.51 22.69 25.99
C LYS A 292 -19.05 24.16 25.87
N ASN A 293 -18.04 24.55 26.66
CA ASN A 293 -17.50 25.90 26.67
C ASN A 293 -16.19 26.04 25.87
N THR A 294 -15.86 25.06 25.03
CA THR A 294 -14.62 25.05 24.25
C THR A 294 -14.82 25.84 22.96
N ASP A 295 -13.90 26.74 22.62
CA ASP A 295 -13.91 27.42 21.32
C ASP A 295 -13.31 26.50 20.25
N LEU A 296 -14.14 26.04 19.30
CA LEU A 296 -13.68 25.22 18.15
C LEU A 296 -12.60 25.91 17.34
N LYS A 297 -12.55 27.25 17.30
CA LYS A 297 -11.49 27.99 16.61
C LYS A 297 -10.16 27.83 17.34
N GLU A 298 -10.17 27.82 18.66
CA GLU A 298 -8.98 27.61 19.48
C GLU A 298 -8.46 26.18 19.37
N ILE A 299 -9.38 25.20 19.35
CA ILE A 299 -9.03 23.79 19.11
C ILE A 299 -8.39 23.62 17.73
N ASN A 300 -8.99 24.17 16.67
CA ASN A 300 -8.43 24.08 15.32
C ASN A 300 -7.08 24.79 15.22
N LYS A 301 -6.90 25.96 15.86
CA LYS A 301 -5.60 26.62 15.92
C LYS A 301 -4.53 25.76 16.60
N LYS A 302 -4.86 25.11 17.71
CA LYS A 302 -3.95 24.20 18.41
C LYS A 302 -3.62 22.99 17.54
N LEU A 303 -4.59 22.47 16.79
CA LEU A 303 -4.37 21.39 15.85
C LEU A 303 -3.37 21.77 14.75
N ASP A 304 -3.55 22.95 14.14
CA ASP A 304 -2.63 23.48 13.12
C ASP A 304 -1.20 23.67 13.67
N GLU A 305 -1.05 24.18 14.91
CA GLU A 305 0.25 24.33 15.56
C GLU A 305 0.93 22.99 15.80
N LEU A 306 0.19 21.97 16.25
CA LEU A 306 0.71 20.61 16.46
C LEU A 306 1.07 19.93 15.14
N GLU A 307 0.25 20.10 14.11
CA GLU A 307 0.55 19.55 12.77
C GLU A 307 1.80 20.18 12.18
N ASN A 308 1.99 21.48 12.33
CA ASN A 308 3.21 22.17 11.91
C ASN A 308 4.45 21.68 12.69
N LYS A 309 4.33 21.50 14.02
CA LYS A 309 5.39 20.93 14.86
C LYS A 309 5.75 19.52 14.40
N ARG A 310 4.74 18.64 14.21
CA ARG A 310 4.91 17.28 13.70
C ARG A 310 5.65 17.28 12.36
N ASN A 311 5.21 18.10 11.42
CA ASN A 311 5.80 18.16 10.08
C ASN A 311 7.27 18.61 10.12
N LYS A 312 7.63 19.52 11.04
CA LYS A 312 9.03 19.92 11.27
C LYS A 312 9.87 18.75 11.77
N ILE A 313 9.39 18.02 12.79
CA ILE A 313 10.09 16.84 13.35
C ILE A 313 10.26 15.75 12.26
N VAL A 314 9.19 15.45 11.51
CA VAL A 314 9.25 14.47 10.42
C VAL A 314 10.28 14.87 9.36
N LYS A 315 10.36 16.16 9.03
CA LYS A 315 11.37 16.68 8.10
C LYS A 315 12.78 16.50 8.65
N GLU A 316 13.03 16.84 9.90
CA GLU A 316 14.34 16.68 10.56
C GLU A 316 14.79 15.22 10.59
N ILE A 317 13.88 14.29 10.91
CA ILE A 317 14.13 12.85 10.84
C ILE A 317 14.42 12.42 9.38
N GLY A 318 13.63 12.90 8.42
CA GLY A 318 13.85 12.62 6.99
C GLY A 318 15.20 13.13 6.49
N ASP A 319 15.64 14.31 6.95
CA ASP A 319 16.97 14.86 6.63
C ASP A 319 18.09 14.03 7.25
N PHE A 320 17.89 13.48 8.44
CA PHE A 320 18.81 12.54 9.08
C PHE A 320 18.92 11.23 8.31
N LEU A 321 17.79 10.68 7.85
CA LEU A 321 17.73 9.41 7.11
C LEU A 321 18.38 9.49 5.71
N ARG A 322 18.53 10.70 5.15
CA ARG A 322 19.15 10.93 3.82
C ARG A 322 20.67 11.14 3.88
N LYS A 323 21.26 11.26 5.06
CA LYS A 323 22.72 11.39 5.27
C LYS A 323 23.38 10.03 5.37
#